data_9bd9a3958896176f92067f3778a7b0c9
#
_entry.id   9bd9a3958896176f92067f3778a7b0c9
#
_cell.length_a   1.000
_cell.length_b   1.000
_cell.length_c   1.000
_cell.angle_alpha   90.00
_cell.angle_beta   90.00
_cell.angle_gamma   90.00
#
_symmetry.space_group_name_H-M   'P 1'
#
loop_
_entity.id
_entity.type
_entity.pdbx_description
1 polymer ?
#
loop_
_entity_poly.entity_id
_entity_poly.type
_entity_poly.pdbx_seq_one_letter_code
_entity_poly.pdbx_strand_id
1 'polypeptide(L)'
;MKYNSDILRELHRELIDILRETARVCDTLGIDYFIQGGTAIGAHFFEDIVPWDDDIDLGMTRDNYERFIHEAPKHLAEGYTLQEYATEPDTPFYFCKIRKCGTRFVEREWVGLNIDDGIYIDIFPYDLIPDNPHAEQRQRERVKFWVNCFTAKSVWLWRWFGRANNGVILPKSILSCAAIRLVTLLMSKEQIYKRLHQELTHYNNTSATRYNIVRMPKDMISRHAIEHPEMRQFNNMVLPAPSDLESYLRNHYGDIQKWLPEDKQLNHAPEILHFGRRIESDESMRISVVIPLYNKEREIARALRSVVEQSLAPREIIVIDDGSTDGSAHIVEEFIAKHPEYNIVLHRQYNSGVSAARNRGIEYATGDYVALLDADDMWQTGYIAEVCRLMTYYPDSDCYSTGFDILNNGRRHRATTPHKEGYINPAEEANAGCYSVIPSAATLCRSTILNIGGFPEGMRIGEDQWLWIRMIQQGAKFCFSPMSLVIYSRTASNRSASIYRSEICEHTIAELYDDSQSDALNEYIARTGIGKAITQSVRGGTADARAAIAAFGYTRRHRRQLRRLKVINTLPAWLRPTIDGAYSTLAWLISRRGL
;
A
#
# COMPACT_ATOMS: atom_id res chain seq x y z
N MET A 1 -9.23 -5.74 -11.50
CA MET A 1 -9.61 -4.31 -11.67
C MET A 1 -9.35 -4.00 -13.12
N LYS A 2 -10.23 -3.31 -13.84
CA LYS A 2 -9.89 -2.88 -15.22
C LYS A 2 -9.20 -1.54 -15.13
N TYR A 3 -8.09 -1.39 -15.83
CA TYR A 3 -7.46 -0.08 -16.05
C TYR A 3 -8.41 0.88 -16.76
N ASN A 4 -8.26 2.16 -16.52
CA ASN A 4 -8.71 3.18 -17.47
C ASN A 4 -7.87 3.03 -18.75
N SER A 5 -8.50 3.16 -19.93
CA SER A 5 -7.84 3.00 -21.24
C SER A 5 -6.64 3.93 -21.43
N ASP A 6 -6.68 5.13 -20.85
CA ASP A 6 -5.59 6.11 -20.95
C ASP A 6 -4.39 5.69 -20.10
N ILE A 7 -4.64 5.21 -18.88
CA ILE A 7 -3.62 4.68 -17.99
C ILE A 7 -2.93 3.46 -18.60
N LEU A 8 -3.70 2.54 -19.17
CA LEU A 8 -3.13 1.34 -19.80
C LEU A 8 -2.28 1.70 -21.03
N ARG A 9 -2.72 2.64 -21.86
CA ARG A 9 -1.91 3.13 -22.99
C ARG A 9 -0.60 3.79 -22.54
N GLU A 10 -0.62 4.51 -21.42
CA GLU A 10 0.60 5.10 -20.86
C GLU A 10 1.53 4.00 -20.32
N LEU A 11 0.98 3.00 -19.62
CA LEU A 11 1.76 1.85 -19.18
C LEU A 11 2.42 1.11 -20.35
N HIS A 12 1.68 0.86 -21.43
CA HIS A 12 2.24 0.24 -22.64
C HIS A 12 3.42 1.03 -23.21
N ARG A 13 3.37 2.37 -23.22
CA ARG A 13 4.51 3.21 -23.67
C ARG A 13 5.74 2.99 -22.79
N GLU A 14 5.56 2.95 -21.48
CA GLU A 14 6.67 2.72 -20.54
C GLU A 14 7.27 1.32 -20.71
N LEU A 15 6.42 0.29 -20.85
CA LEU A 15 6.86 -1.08 -21.09
C LEU A 15 7.63 -1.22 -22.40
N ILE A 16 7.15 -0.61 -23.49
CA ILE A 16 7.85 -0.60 -24.78
C ILE A 16 9.20 0.12 -24.69
N ASP A 17 9.29 1.19 -23.91
CA ASP A 17 10.53 1.92 -23.69
C ASP A 17 11.58 1.05 -22.95
N ILE A 18 11.16 0.33 -21.91
CA ILE A 18 12.01 -0.62 -21.20
C ILE A 18 12.43 -1.78 -22.12
N LEU A 19 11.50 -2.30 -22.91
CA LEU A 19 11.77 -3.37 -23.87
C LEU A 19 12.82 -2.94 -24.91
N ARG A 20 12.70 -1.72 -25.45
CA ARG A 20 13.65 -1.16 -26.41
C ARG A 20 15.05 -1.07 -25.82
N GLU A 21 15.15 -0.58 -24.57
CA GLU A 21 16.43 -0.52 -23.88
C GLU A 21 17.02 -1.91 -23.62
N THR A 22 16.18 -2.85 -23.19
CA THR A 22 16.60 -4.24 -22.97
C THR A 22 17.11 -4.89 -24.25
N ALA A 23 16.40 -4.73 -25.37
CA ALA A 23 16.81 -5.23 -26.69
C ALA A 23 18.16 -4.61 -27.12
N ARG A 24 18.33 -3.30 -26.97
CA ARG A 24 19.59 -2.59 -27.25
C ARG A 24 20.76 -3.16 -26.48
N VAL A 25 20.55 -3.45 -25.18
CA VAL A 25 21.60 -4.04 -24.32
C VAL A 25 21.93 -5.46 -24.77
N CYS A 26 20.92 -6.28 -25.06
CA CYS A 26 21.13 -7.64 -25.58
C CYS A 26 21.91 -7.63 -26.90
N ASP A 27 21.55 -6.78 -27.84
CA ASP A 27 22.25 -6.61 -29.12
C ASP A 27 23.72 -6.20 -28.91
N THR A 28 23.97 -5.23 -28.01
CA THR A 28 25.33 -4.75 -27.68
C THR A 28 26.21 -5.85 -27.12
N LEU A 29 25.65 -6.74 -26.30
CA LEU A 29 26.36 -7.80 -25.62
C LEU A 29 26.37 -9.12 -26.41
N GLY A 30 25.62 -9.22 -27.51
CA GLY A 30 25.43 -10.47 -28.25
C GLY A 30 24.78 -11.54 -27.37
N ILE A 31 23.70 -11.20 -26.69
CA ILE A 31 22.93 -12.07 -25.80
C ILE A 31 21.60 -12.40 -26.49
N ASP A 32 21.35 -13.68 -26.70
CA ASP A 32 20.10 -14.13 -27.28
C ASP A 32 18.98 -14.14 -26.24
N TYR A 33 17.83 -13.65 -26.65
CA TYR A 33 16.58 -13.67 -25.89
C TYR A 33 15.41 -14.00 -26.82
N PHE A 34 14.23 -14.19 -26.29
CA PHE A 34 13.00 -14.38 -27.07
C PHE A 34 11.78 -13.90 -26.31
N ILE A 35 10.75 -13.49 -27.04
CA ILE A 35 9.45 -13.13 -26.45
C ILE A 35 8.69 -14.40 -26.05
N GLN A 36 7.97 -14.32 -24.92
CA GLN A 36 7.23 -15.46 -24.39
C GLN A 36 5.88 -15.03 -23.79
N GLY A 37 5.06 -15.97 -23.32
CA GLY A 37 3.84 -15.68 -22.58
C GLY A 37 2.84 -14.79 -23.32
N GLY A 38 2.30 -13.79 -22.61
CA GLY A 38 1.40 -12.77 -23.14
C GLY A 38 2.03 -11.92 -24.24
N THR A 39 3.32 -11.62 -24.14
CA THR A 39 4.08 -10.87 -25.15
C THR A 39 4.12 -11.61 -26.49
N ALA A 40 4.27 -12.93 -26.45
CA ALA A 40 4.25 -13.78 -27.66
C ALA A 40 2.85 -13.83 -28.31
N ILE A 41 1.76 -13.82 -27.52
CA ILE A 41 0.37 -13.63 -28.00
C ILE A 41 0.23 -12.27 -28.69
N GLY A 42 0.78 -11.22 -28.07
CA GLY A 42 0.78 -9.87 -28.60
C GLY A 42 1.42 -9.80 -29.98
N ALA A 43 2.62 -10.36 -30.12
CA ALA A 43 3.32 -10.44 -31.40
C ALA A 43 2.56 -11.27 -32.45
N HIS A 44 1.90 -12.35 -32.04
CA HIS A 44 1.19 -13.23 -32.97
C HIS A 44 -0.10 -12.59 -33.54
N PHE A 45 -0.88 -11.89 -32.71
CA PHE A 45 -2.20 -11.39 -33.10
C PHE A 45 -2.28 -9.89 -33.34
N PHE A 46 -1.47 -9.09 -32.64
CA PHE A 46 -1.62 -7.63 -32.56
C PHE A 46 -0.42 -6.87 -33.10
N GLU A 47 0.73 -7.53 -33.28
CA GLU A 47 2.02 -6.88 -33.57
C GLU A 47 2.39 -5.82 -32.51
N ASP A 48 1.87 -5.96 -31.30
CA ASP A 48 2.00 -5.05 -30.16
C ASP A 48 1.66 -5.79 -28.86
N ILE A 49 1.67 -5.10 -27.73
CA ILE A 49 1.17 -5.63 -26.45
C ILE A 49 -0.32 -5.99 -26.62
N VAL A 50 -0.75 -7.08 -25.99
CA VAL A 50 -2.17 -7.44 -25.94
C VAL A 50 -2.98 -6.28 -25.33
N PRO A 51 -4.07 -5.79 -25.96
CA PRO A 51 -4.72 -4.52 -25.58
C PRO A 51 -5.21 -4.38 -24.13
N TRP A 52 -5.32 -5.49 -23.39
CA TRP A 52 -5.74 -5.50 -21.98
C TRP A 52 -4.65 -6.01 -21.03
N ASP A 53 -3.46 -6.36 -21.54
CA ASP A 53 -2.33 -6.84 -20.74
C ASP A 53 -1.51 -5.69 -20.16
N ASP A 54 -0.78 -5.96 -19.08
CA ASP A 54 -0.06 -4.94 -18.32
C ASP A 54 1.39 -5.32 -18.01
N ASP A 55 1.93 -6.34 -18.69
CA ASP A 55 3.31 -6.80 -18.56
C ASP A 55 3.96 -7.15 -19.91
N ILE A 56 5.28 -7.28 -19.90
CA ILE A 56 6.11 -7.83 -20.98
C ILE A 56 7.04 -8.87 -20.39
N ASP A 57 7.04 -10.04 -21.03
CA ASP A 57 7.82 -11.20 -20.62
C ASP A 57 8.84 -11.59 -21.69
N LEU A 58 10.11 -11.71 -21.28
CA LEU A 58 11.19 -12.23 -22.10
C LEU A 58 11.74 -13.54 -21.52
N GLY A 59 12.21 -14.42 -22.38
CA GLY A 59 12.92 -15.64 -22.02
C GLY A 59 14.38 -15.61 -22.47
N MET A 60 15.27 -16.18 -21.66
CA MET A 60 16.66 -16.42 -22.02
C MET A 60 17.05 -17.83 -21.62
N THR A 61 17.88 -18.52 -22.42
CA THR A 61 18.53 -19.74 -21.93
C THR A 61 19.39 -19.41 -20.72
N ARG A 62 19.62 -20.38 -19.82
CA ARG A 62 20.39 -20.14 -18.57
C ARG A 62 21.72 -19.44 -18.82
N ASP A 63 22.49 -19.86 -19.80
CA ASP A 63 23.81 -19.27 -20.08
C ASP A 63 23.70 -17.81 -20.52
N ASN A 64 22.72 -17.47 -21.37
CA ASN A 64 22.44 -16.09 -21.77
C ASN A 64 21.92 -15.25 -20.59
N TYR A 65 21.06 -15.83 -19.76
CA TYR A 65 20.55 -15.18 -18.55
C TYR A 65 21.67 -14.83 -17.55
N GLU A 66 22.57 -15.78 -17.25
CA GLU A 66 23.70 -15.54 -16.34
C GLU A 66 24.65 -14.45 -16.87
N ARG A 67 24.92 -14.47 -18.19
CA ARG A 67 25.67 -13.37 -18.83
C ARG A 67 24.95 -12.05 -18.71
N PHE A 68 23.63 -12.04 -18.96
CA PHE A 68 22.82 -10.83 -18.91
C PHE A 68 22.85 -10.17 -17.52
N ILE A 69 22.58 -10.92 -16.45
CA ILE A 69 22.56 -10.35 -15.09
C ILE A 69 23.94 -9.80 -14.66
N HIS A 70 25.04 -10.34 -15.19
CA HIS A 70 26.41 -9.88 -14.89
C HIS A 70 26.85 -8.66 -15.71
N GLU A 71 26.51 -8.64 -16.99
CA GLU A 71 27.03 -7.65 -17.94
C GLU A 71 26.08 -6.47 -18.15
N ALA A 72 24.76 -6.72 -18.23
CA ALA A 72 23.76 -5.70 -18.54
C ALA A 72 23.77 -4.47 -17.60
N PRO A 73 24.00 -4.57 -16.27
CA PRO A 73 24.01 -3.41 -15.40
C PRO A 73 25.02 -2.31 -15.79
N LYS A 74 26.09 -2.67 -16.50
CA LYS A 74 27.12 -1.74 -16.97
C LYS A 74 26.77 -1.05 -18.30
N HIS A 75 25.76 -1.57 -18.99
CA HIS A 75 25.36 -1.13 -20.33
C HIS A 75 23.95 -0.53 -20.37
N LEU A 76 23.18 -0.63 -19.29
CA LEU A 76 21.89 0.05 -19.15
C LEU A 76 22.10 1.57 -19.17
N ALA A 77 21.25 2.26 -19.89
CA ALA A 77 21.21 3.73 -19.90
C ALA A 77 20.78 4.26 -18.52
N GLU A 78 21.15 5.54 -18.27
CA GLU A 78 20.68 6.24 -17.08
C GLU A 78 19.12 6.21 -17.04
N GLY A 79 18.57 5.87 -15.89
CA GLY A 79 17.11 5.73 -15.71
C GLY A 79 16.61 4.28 -15.77
N TYR A 80 17.48 3.29 -15.94
CA TYR A 80 17.11 1.87 -15.87
C TYR A 80 17.97 1.12 -14.88
N THR A 81 17.38 0.14 -14.19
CA THR A 81 18.06 -0.75 -13.23
C THR A 81 17.74 -2.21 -13.51
N LEU A 82 18.69 -3.08 -13.24
CA LEU A 82 18.48 -4.52 -13.21
C LEU A 82 18.28 -4.96 -11.76
N GLN A 83 17.09 -5.47 -11.48
CA GLN A 83 16.73 -6.02 -10.17
C GLN A 83 16.82 -7.55 -10.22
N GLU A 84 17.61 -8.12 -9.35
CA GLU A 84 17.68 -9.56 -9.11
C GLU A 84 18.19 -9.83 -7.69
N TYR A 85 18.24 -11.11 -7.28
CA TYR A 85 18.54 -11.46 -5.89
C TYR A 85 19.93 -11.01 -5.41
N ALA A 86 20.97 -11.04 -6.25
CA ALA A 86 22.32 -10.66 -5.82
C ALA A 86 22.48 -9.14 -5.68
N THR A 87 21.76 -8.35 -6.46
CA THR A 87 21.74 -6.88 -6.36
C THR A 87 20.79 -6.40 -5.26
N GLU A 88 19.70 -7.13 -5.02
CA GLU A 88 18.68 -6.79 -4.05
C GLU A 88 18.21 -8.02 -3.24
N PRO A 89 18.88 -8.36 -2.13
CA PRO A 89 18.63 -9.60 -1.38
C PRO A 89 17.21 -9.77 -0.82
N ASP A 90 16.44 -8.69 -0.68
CA ASP A 90 15.05 -8.75 -0.20
C ASP A 90 14.04 -9.10 -1.29
N THR A 91 14.48 -9.17 -2.56
CA THR A 91 13.66 -9.58 -3.72
C THR A 91 13.01 -10.95 -3.49
N PRO A 92 11.67 -11.07 -3.68
CA PRO A 92 10.95 -12.31 -3.42
C PRO A 92 10.90 -13.28 -4.60
N PHE A 93 11.39 -12.89 -5.78
CA PHE A 93 11.44 -13.67 -7.01
C PHE A 93 12.87 -14.09 -7.36
N TYR A 94 13.02 -15.14 -8.19
CA TYR A 94 14.30 -15.79 -8.54
C TYR A 94 14.70 -15.60 -10.01
N PHE A 95 14.07 -14.64 -10.67
CA PHE A 95 14.35 -14.15 -12.02
C PHE A 95 14.65 -12.66 -11.95
N CYS A 96 15.09 -12.06 -13.05
CA CYS A 96 15.39 -10.63 -13.02
C CYS A 96 14.31 -9.79 -13.69
N LYS A 97 14.29 -8.52 -13.31
CA LYS A 97 13.44 -7.48 -13.88
C LYS A 97 14.34 -6.33 -14.35
N ILE A 98 14.02 -5.74 -15.51
CA ILE A 98 14.54 -4.42 -15.86
C ILE A 98 13.49 -3.40 -15.46
N ARG A 99 13.89 -2.46 -14.60
CA ARG A 99 13.01 -1.45 -14.03
C ARG A 99 13.36 -0.06 -14.54
N LYS A 100 12.34 0.78 -14.71
CA LYS A 100 12.50 2.21 -15.03
C LYS A 100 12.52 3.03 -13.74
N CYS A 101 13.63 3.71 -13.50
CA CYS A 101 13.83 4.55 -12.32
C CYS A 101 12.82 5.71 -12.27
N GLY A 102 12.42 6.10 -11.07
CA GLY A 102 11.48 7.20 -10.86
C GLY A 102 10.02 6.86 -11.15
N THR A 103 9.73 5.69 -11.73
CA THR A 103 8.37 5.17 -11.88
C THR A 103 8.02 4.23 -10.73
N ARG A 104 6.75 3.79 -10.62
CA ARG A 104 6.33 2.80 -9.62
C ARG A 104 5.28 1.85 -10.19
N PHE A 105 5.45 0.57 -9.92
CA PHE A 105 4.49 -0.50 -10.19
C PHE A 105 4.55 -1.51 -9.05
N VAL A 106 3.66 -1.35 -8.05
CA VAL A 106 3.68 -2.16 -6.83
C VAL A 106 2.52 -3.13 -6.84
N GLU A 107 2.81 -4.39 -7.09
CA GLU A 107 1.83 -5.45 -6.98
C GLU A 107 1.39 -5.64 -5.52
N ARG A 108 0.16 -6.08 -5.34
CA ARG A 108 -0.48 -6.26 -4.03
C ARG A 108 0.32 -7.14 -3.05
N GLU A 109 1.00 -8.14 -3.59
CA GLU A 109 1.82 -9.10 -2.83
C GLU A 109 3.05 -8.45 -2.23
N TRP A 110 3.58 -7.42 -2.90
CA TRP A 110 4.86 -6.79 -2.60
C TRP A 110 4.73 -5.45 -1.85
N VAL A 111 3.50 -4.99 -1.59
CA VAL A 111 3.28 -3.75 -0.82
C VAL A 111 4.00 -3.82 0.52
N GLY A 112 4.88 -2.83 0.76
CA GLY A 112 5.64 -2.68 2.01
C GLY A 112 6.93 -3.49 2.08
N LEU A 113 7.39 -4.12 0.98
CA LEU A 113 8.77 -4.56 0.85
C LEU A 113 9.66 -3.36 0.52
N ASN A 114 10.88 -3.38 1.03
CA ASN A 114 11.89 -2.36 0.69
C ASN A 114 12.73 -2.86 -0.49
N ILE A 115 12.11 -2.84 -1.68
CA ILE A 115 12.72 -3.25 -2.94
C ILE A 115 12.42 -2.18 -4.00
N ASP A 116 13.23 -2.15 -5.07
CA ASP A 116 12.92 -1.32 -6.24
C ASP A 116 11.53 -1.70 -6.78
N ASP A 117 10.68 -0.72 -6.96
CA ASP A 117 9.28 -0.88 -7.34
C ASP A 117 8.91 -0.13 -8.64
N GLY A 118 9.91 0.25 -9.45
CA GLY A 118 9.71 0.87 -10.77
C GLY A 118 8.90 -0.01 -11.73
N ILE A 119 8.26 0.60 -12.76
CA ILE A 119 7.65 -0.14 -13.88
C ILE A 119 8.71 -1.04 -14.49
N TYR A 120 8.35 -2.27 -14.88
CA TYR A 120 9.31 -3.30 -15.23
C TYR A 120 8.86 -4.18 -16.39
N ILE A 121 9.83 -4.90 -16.96
CA ILE A 121 9.61 -6.11 -17.74
C ILE A 121 10.27 -7.29 -17.06
N ASP A 122 9.71 -8.47 -17.23
CA ASP A 122 10.22 -9.72 -16.64
C ASP A 122 11.14 -10.46 -17.62
N ILE A 123 12.26 -10.99 -17.09
CA ILE A 123 13.19 -11.80 -17.85
C ILE A 123 13.39 -13.12 -17.13
N PHE A 124 12.93 -14.20 -17.75
CA PHE A 124 12.90 -15.53 -17.17
C PHE A 124 14.04 -16.41 -17.67
N PRO A 125 14.76 -17.08 -16.77
CA PRO A 125 15.71 -18.13 -17.16
C PRO A 125 14.98 -19.40 -17.60
N TYR A 126 15.33 -19.92 -18.76
CA TYR A 126 14.88 -21.21 -19.27
C TYR A 126 15.95 -22.26 -19.06
N ASP A 127 15.59 -23.31 -18.35
CA ASP A 127 16.45 -24.44 -18.04
C ASP A 127 16.01 -25.68 -18.79
N LEU A 128 16.96 -26.59 -19.16
CA LEU A 128 16.64 -27.88 -19.74
C LEU A 128 15.91 -28.75 -18.72
N ILE A 129 14.86 -29.40 -19.17
CA ILE A 129 14.06 -30.35 -18.38
C ILE A 129 14.21 -31.76 -18.90
N PRO A 130 14.16 -32.78 -18.03
CA PRO A 130 14.32 -34.18 -18.48
C PRO A 130 13.16 -34.58 -19.38
N ASP A 131 13.46 -35.36 -20.41
CA ASP A 131 12.44 -35.88 -21.33
C ASP A 131 11.54 -36.95 -20.69
N ASN A 132 11.97 -37.57 -19.59
CA ASN A 132 11.19 -38.52 -18.83
C ASN A 132 10.14 -37.79 -17.95
N PRO A 133 8.82 -38.03 -18.14
CA PRO A 133 7.76 -37.31 -17.41
C PRO A 133 7.81 -37.46 -15.88
N HIS A 134 8.24 -38.65 -15.38
CA HIS A 134 8.35 -38.87 -13.93
C HIS A 134 9.54 -38.11 -13.33
N ALA A 135 10.64 -37.97 -14.07
CA ALA A 135 11.79 -37.18 -13.64
C ALA A 135 11.45 -35.68 -13.68
N GLU A 136 10.77 -35.23 -14.71
CA GLU A 136 10.27 -33.86 -14.86
C GLU A 136 9.34 -33.49 -13.71
N GLN A 137 8.34 -34.31 -13.39
CA GLN A 137 7.42 -34.04 -12.28
C GLN A 137 8.17 -33.93 -10.94
N ARG A 138 9.13 -34.83 -10.67
CA ARG A 138 9.94 -34.78 -9.44
C ARG A 138 10.79 -33.51 -9.35
N GLN A 139 11.41 -33.09 -10.45
CA GLN A 139 12.16 -31.83 -10.50
C GLN A 139 11.24 -30.65 -10.17
N ARG A 140 10.08 -30.57 -10.82
CA ARG A 140 9.08 -29.53 -10.64
C ARG A 140 8.61 -29.42 -9.18
N GLU A 141 8.33 -30.53 -8.53
CA GLU A 141 7.92 -30.56 -7.12
C GLU A 141 9.03 -30.02 -6.20
N ARG A 142 10.30 -30.40 -6.45
CA ARG A 142 11.45 -29.90 -5.69
C ARG A 142 11.67 -28.40 -5.93
N VAL A 143 11.64 -27.95 -7.18
CA VAL A 143 11.76 -26.53 -7.51
C VAL A 143 10.62 -25.73 -6.85
N LYS A 144 9.38 -26.18 -6.94
CA LYS A 144 8.22 -25.54 -6.28
C LYS A 144 8.44 -25.41 -4.77
N PHE A 145 8.98 -26.44 -4.12
CA PHE A 145 9.28 -26.39 -2.70
C PHE A 145 10.34 -25.32 -2.38
N TRP A 146 11.46 -25.29 -3.13
CA TRP A 146 12.53 -24.31 -2.88
C TRP A 146 12.14 -22.87 -3.25
N VAL A 147 11.35 -22.66 -4.30
CA VAL A 147 10.76 -21.35 -4.61
C VAL A 147 9.90 -20.85 -3.46
N ASN A 148 9.04 -21.71 -2.91
CA ASN A 148 8.22 -21.34 -1.76
C ASN A 148 9.07 -21.00 -0.51
N CYS A 149 10.16 -21.73 -0.26
CA CYS A 149 11.11 -21.39 0.81
C CYS A 149 11.80 -20.06 0.57
N PHE A 150 12.20 -19.79 -0.66
CA PHE A 150 12.87 -18.54 -1.06
C PHE A 150 11.93 -17.32 -0.86
N THR A 151 10.74 -17.37 -1.45
CA THR A 151 9.73 -16.31 -1.31
C THR A 151 9.33 -16.09 0.15
N ALA A 152 9.22 -17.17 0.95
CA ALA A 152 8.85 -17.10 2.36
C ALA A 152 9.90 -16.40 3.26
N LYS A 153 11.12 -16.18 2.77
CA LYS A 153 12.14 -15.36 3.45
C LYS A 153 11.85 -13.86 3.34
N SER A 154 11.20 -13.43 2.28
CA SER A 154 10.86 -12.00 2.04
C SER A 154 9.42 -11.68 2.44
N VAL A 155 8.50 -12.64 2.33
CA VAL A 155 7.06 -12.45 2.57
C VAL A 155 6.55 -13.40 3.63
N TRP A 156 5.71 -12.91 4.53
CA TRP A 156 5.13 -13.74 5.59
C TRP A 156 4.25 -14.87 5.02
N LEU A 157 4.52 -16.12 5.39
CA LEU A 157 3.88 -17.35 4.88
C LEU A 157 2.34 -17.30 4.82
N TRP A 158 1.69 -16.68 5.82
CA TRP A 158 0.23 -16.54 5.87
C TRP A 158 -0.33 -15.62 4.80
N ARG A 159 0.45 -14.64 4.36
CA ARG A 159 0.05 -13.71 3.29
C ARG A 159 0.05 -14.42 1.93
N TRP A 160 0.92 -15.40 1.77
CA TRP A 160 1.07 -16.19 0.55
C TRP A 160 0.07 -17.36 0.45
N PHE A 161 -0.03 -18.20 1.50
CA PHE A 161 -0.88 -19.41 1.48
C PHE A 161 -2.37 -19.13 1.73
N GLY A 162 -2.72 -18.11 2.50
CA GLY A 162 -4.11 -17.78 2.82
C GLY A 162 -4.93 -17.32 1.60
N ARG A 163 -4.27 -16.82 0.54
CA ARG A 163 -4.91 -16.36 -0.69
C ARG A 163 -5.07 -17.43 -1.75
N ALA A 164 -4.13 -18.35 -1.86
CA ALA A 164 -4.16 -19.43 -2.86
C ALA A 164 -5.37 -20.37 -2.70
N ASN A 165 -6.04 -20.37 -1.55
CA ASN A 165 -7.13 -21.31 -1.22
C ASN A 165 -8.38 -20.62 -0.63
N ASN A 166 -8.67 -19.37 -0.99
CA ASN A 166 -9.84 -18.62 -0.47
C ASN A 166 -10.00 -18.70 1.06
N GLY A 167 -8.89 -18.70 1.79
CA GLY A 167 -8.88 -18.75 3.26
C GLY A 167 -9.04 -20.15 3.87
N VAL A 168 -9.19 -21.21 3.07
CA VAL A 168 -9.30 -22.58 3.56
C VAL A 168 -7.91 -23.24 3.60
N ILE A 169 -7.41 -23.56 4.79
CA ILE A 169 -6.15 -24.26 4.97
C ILE A 169 -6.42 -25.77 4.96
N LEU A 170 -6.03 -26.46 3.89
CA LEU A 170 -6.13 -27.90 3.78
C LEU A 170 -5.03 -28.61 4.62
N PRO A 171 -5.27 -29.83 5.17
CA PRO A 171 -4.28 -30.55 5.98
C PRO A 171 -2.92 -30.75 5.30
N LYS A 172 -2.90 -31.02 3.98
CA LYS A 172 -1.65 -31.10 3.19
C LYS A 172 -0.88 -29.79 3.10
N SER A 173 -1.56 -28.65 3.12
CA SER A 173 -0.91 -27.34 3.14
C SER A 173 -0.32 -27.00 4.51
N ILE A 174 -0.86 -27.52 5.61
CA ILE A 174 -0.30 -27.31 6.95
C ILE A 174 1.08 -27.98 7.09
N LEU A 175 1.22 -29.23 6.64
CA LEU A 175 2.51 -29.94 6.65
C LEU A 175 3.55 -29.26 5.76
N SER A 176 3.14 -28.81 4.55
CA SER A 176 4.02 -28.05 3.65
C SER A 176 4.44 -26.71 4.28
N CYS A 177 3.52 -25.99 4.92
CA CYS A 177 3.84 -24.75 5.63
C CYS A 177 4.82 -24.99 6.80
N ALA A 178 4.64 -26.08 7.56
CA ALA A 178 5.54 -26.44 8.64
C ALA A 178 6.95 -26.77 8.13
N ALA A 179 7.06 -27.55 7.05
CA ALA A 179 8.34 -27.87 6.41
C ALA A 179 9.04 -26.61 5.88
N ILE A 180 8.33 -25.72 5.17
CA ILE A 180 8.86 -24.44 4.67
C ILE A 180 9.32 -23.58 5.86
N ARG A 181 8.53 -23.52 6.94
CA ARG A 181 8.90 -22.77 8.15
C ARG A 181 10.17 -23.30 8.79
N LEU A 182 10.30 -24.61 8.91
CA LEU A 182 11.51 -25.24 9.44
C LEU A 182 12.74 -24.90 8.61
N VAL A 183 12.65 -25.05 7.28
CA VAL A 183 13.75 -24.69 6.37
C VAL A 183 14.11 -23.22 6.49
N THR A 184 13.12 -22.33 6.51
CA THR A 184 13.37 -20.87 6.61
C THR A 184 13.93 -20.45 7.98
N LEU A 185 13.77 -21.26 9.04
CA LEU A 185 14.41 -21.03 10.32
C LEU A 185 15.87 -21.50 10.34
N LEU A 186 16.17 -22.61 9.67
CA LEU A 186 17.48 -23.28 9.72
C LEU A 186 18.46 -22.80 8.63
N MET A 187 17.96 -22.30 7.51
CA MET A 187 18.80 -21.90 6.37
C MET A 187 18.72 -20.40 6.10
N SER A 188 19.84 -19.79 5.68
CA SER A 188 19.85 -18.43 5.15
C SER A 188 19.14 -18.36 3.78
N LYS A 189 18.74 -17.15 3.35
CA LYS A 189 18.13 -16.96 2.02
C LYS A 189 19.10 -17.35 0.91
N GLU A 190 20.38 -17.03 1.09
CA GLU A 190 21.46 -17.42 0.15
C GLU A 190 21.60 -18.94 0.02
N GLN A 191 21.57 -19.68 1.13
CA GLN A 191 21.62 -21.16 1.10
C GLN A 191 20.41 -21.74 0.37
N ILE A 192 19.21 -21.16 0.58
CA ILE A 192 17.99 -21.57 -0.11
C ILE A 192 18.11 -21.25 -1.60
N TYR A 193 18.61 -20.07 -1.98
CA TYR A 193 18.83 -19.68 -3.37
C TYR A 193 19.80 -20.63 -4.07
N LYS A 194 20.92 -20.96 -3.46
CA LYS A 194 21.90 -21.94 -4.00
C LYS A 194 21.26 -23.31 -4.24
N ARG A 195 20.40 -23.77 -3.34
CA ARG A 195 19.67 -25.03 -3.52
C ARG A 195 18.64 -24.95 -4.65
N LEU A 196 17.88 -23.85 -4.71
CA LEU A 196 16.95 -23.61 -5.79
C LEU A 196 17.67 -23.60 -7.14
N HIS A 197 18.78 -22.88 -7.25
CA HIS A 197 19.58 -22.81 -8.46
C HIS A 197 20.08 -24.19 -8.89
N GLN A 198 20.58 -25.01 -7.97
CA GLN A 198 21.01 -26.38 -8.25
C GLN A 198 19.87 -27.27 -8.80
N GLU A 199 18.65 -27.12 -8.28
CA GLU A 199 17.50 -27.88 -8.78
C GLU A 199 17.02 -27.40 -10.14
N LEU A 200 17.07 -26.09 -10.41
CA LEU A 200 16.73 -25.49 -11.70
C LEU A 200 17.70 -25.98 -12.79
N THR A 201 19.00 -25.88 -12.55
CA THR A 201 20.06 -26.14 -13.55
C THR A 201 20.47 -27.61 -13.66
N HIS A 202 19.84 -28.50 -12.89
CA HIS A 202 20.26 -29.90 -12.76
C HIS A 202 20.41 -30.67 -14.10
N TYR A 203 19.61 -30.30 -15.09
CA TYR A 203 19.61 -30.98 -16.41
C TYR A 203 20.28 -30.17 -17.52
N ASN A 204 20.84 -28.99 -17.28
CA ASN A 204 21.37 -28.10 -18.30
C ASN A 204 22.58 -28.69 -19.06
N ASN A 205 23.31 -29.63 -18.45
CA ASN A 205 24.43 -30.33 -19.08
C ASN A 205 24.03 -31.70 -19.65
N THR A 206 22.77 -31.91 -20.01
CA THR A 206 22.27 -33.17 -20.57
C THR A 206 21.85 -33.01 -22.04
N SER A 207 21.54 -34.12 -22.69
CA SER A 207 20.99 -34.15 -24.05
C SER A 207 19.47 -33.94 -24.10
N ALA A 208 18.89 -33.31 -23.08
CA ALA A 208 17.47 -33.00 -23.03
C ALA A 208 17.05 -32.08 -24.19
N THR A 209 15.85 -32.30 -24.69
CA THR A 209 15.36 -31.68 -25.93
C THR A 209 14.39 -30.51 -25.70
N ARG A 210 14.07 -30.22 -24.45
CA ARG A 210 13.06 -29.20 -24.09
C ARG A 210 13.58 -28.28 -23.02
N TYR A 211 13.25 -27.01 -23.19
CA TYR A 211 13.40 -25.94 -22.18
C TYR A 211 12.08 -25.62 -21.49
N ASN A 212 12.16 -25.18 -20.26
CA ASN A 212 10.99 -24.70 -19.50
C ASN A 212 11.41 -23.69 -18.42
N ILE A 213 10.50 -22.79 -18.05
CA ILE A 213 10.50 -22.18 -16.73
C ILE A 213 9.99 -23.25 -15.76
N VAL A 214 10.86 -23.95 -15.07
CA VAL A 214 10.55 -25.24 -14.39
C VAL A 214 9.35 -25.17 -13.44
N ARG A 215 8.99 -23.98 -12.93
CA ARG A 215 7.80 -23.76 -12.11
C ARG A 215 6.50 -23.82 -12.92
N MET A 216 6.53 -23.44 -14.21
CA MET A 216 5.36 -23.27 -15.06
C MET A 216 5.25 -24.44 -16.07
N PRO A 217 4.43 -25.47 -15.79
CA PRO A 217 4.42 -26.70 -16.57
C PRO A 217 4.04 -26.54 -18.05
N LYS A 218 3.38 -25.43 -18.38
CA LYS A 218 2.89 -25.17 -19.74
C LYS A 218 3.88 -24.39 -20.62
N ASP A 219 4.93 -23.79 -20.02
CA ASP A 219 5.95 -23.00 -20.73
C ASP A 219 7.06 -23.86 -21.36
N MET A 220 6.67 -24.99 -21.91
CA MET A 220 7.62 -25.88 -22.60
C MET A 220 7.87 -25.40 -24.02
N ILE A 221 9.15 -25.20 -24.35
CA ILE A 221 9.61 -24.86 -25.69
C ILE A 221 10.65 -25.87 -26.13
N SER A 222 10.60 -26.33 -27.39
CA SER A 222 11.62 -27.23 -27.92
C SER A 222 12.97 -26.52 -27.97
N ARG A 223 14.05 -27.27 -27.72
CA ARG A 223 15.41 -26.75 -27.82
C ARG A 223 15.67 -26.17 -29.20
N HIS A 224 15.20 -26.85 -30.25
CA HIS A 224 15.33 -26.40 -31.64
C HIS A 224 14.66 -25.03 -31.87
N ALA A 225 13.47 -24.79 -31.28
CA ALA A 225 12.74 -23.54 -31.49
C ALA A 225 13.41 -22.33 -30.85
N ILE A 226 14.15 -22.54 -29.76
CA ILE A 226 14.95 -21.47 -29.12
C ILE A 226 16.27 -21.24 -29.85
N GLU A 227 16.95 -22.33 -30.28
CA GLU A 227 18.23 -22.22 -30.98
C GLU A 227 18.09 -21.68 -32.42
N HIS A 228 16.87 -21.71 -32.99
CA HIS A 228 16.54 -21.21 -34.33
C HIS A 228 15.31 -20.31 -34.27
N PRO A 229 15.38 -19.13 -33.59
CA PRO A 229 14.22 -18.26 -33.42
C PRO A 229 13.74 -17.69 -34.77
N GLU A 230 12.44 -17.42 -34.85
CA GLU A 230 11.87 -16.61 -35.91
C GLU A 230 11.71 -15.17 -35.47
N MET A 231 11.84 -14.23 -36.42
CA MET A 231 11.69 -12.81 -36.11
C MET A 231 10.23 -12.38 -36.31
N ARG A 232 9.66 -11.68 -35.31
CA ARG A 232 8.28 -11.23 -35.30
C ARG A 232 8.19 -9.72 -35.13
N GLN A 233 7.26 -9.11 -35.83
CA GLN A 233 6.95 -7.69 -35.66
C GLN A 233 6.29 -7.45 -34.30
N PHE A 234 6.74 -6.44 -33.58
CA PHE A 234 6.19 -6.03 -32.28
C PHE A 234 6.45 -4.53 -32.04
N ASN A 235 5.44 -3.67 -32.12
CA ASN A 235 5.51 -2.23 -31.89
C ASN A 235 6.75 -1.55 -32.49
N ASN A 236 6.82 -1.41 -33.81
CA ASN A 236 7.98 -0.82 -34.52
C ASN A 236 9.36 -1.47 -34.25
N MET A 237 9.39 -2.63 -33.63
CA MET A 237 10.57 -3.46 -33.42
C MET A 237 10.37 -4.82 -34.08
N VAL A 238 11.47 -5.51 -34.32
CA VAL A 238 11.47 -6.91 -34.77
C VAL A 238 12.16 -7.73 -33.70
N LEU A 239 11.41 -8.62 -33.05
CA LEU A 239 11.87 -9.37 -31.87
C LEU A 239 11.96 -10.87 -32.18
N PRO A 240 12.93 -11.59 -31.57
CA PRO A 240 13.04 -13.02 -31.69
C PRO A 240 11.93 -13.74 -30.91
N ALA A 241 11.30 -14.73 -31.54
CA ALA A 241 10.30 -15.61 -30.97
C ALA A 241 10.68 -17.08 -31.22
N PRO A 242 10.18 -18.05 -30.44
CA PRO A 242 10.36 -19.46 -30.76
C PRO A 242 9.87 -19.79 -32.19
N SER A 243 10.63 -20.57 -32.97
CA SER A 243 10.28 -20.86 -34.39
C SER A 243 9.00 -21.68 -34.54
N ASP A 244 8.51 -22.31 -33.47
CA ASP A 244 7.23 -23.03 -33.44
C ASP A 244 6.19 -22.26 -32.59
N LEU A 245 6.14 -20.92 -32.72
CA LEU A 245 5.38 -20.01 -31.89
C LEU A 245 3.91 -20.43 -31.69
N GLU A 246 3.22 -20.82 -32.75
CA GLU A 246 1.82 -21.25 -32.66
C GLU A 246 1.67 -22.53 -31.82
N SER A 247 2.55 -23.50 -31.98
CA SER A 247 2.57 -24.73 -31.17
C SER A 247 2.84 -24.42 -29.71
N TYR A 248 3.80 -23.55 -29.44
CA TYR A 248 4.09 -23.07 -28.09
C TYR A 248 2.85 -22.42 -27.44
N LEU A 249 2.23 -21.47 -28.13
CA LEU A 249 1.05 -20.77 -27.63
C LEU A 249 -0.13 -21.72 -27.38
N ARG A 250 -0.39 -22.67 -28.29
CA ARG A 250 -1.44 -23.68 -28.09
C ARG A 250 -1.15 -24.62 -26.91
N ASN A 251 0.10 -25.00 -26.70
CA ASN A 251 0.49 -25.81 -25.54
C ASN A 251 0.29 -25.04 -24.22
N HIS A 252 0.58 -23.75 -24.22
CA HIS A 252 0.47 -22.91 -23.02
C HIS A 252 -0.98 -22.52 -22.70
N TYR A 253 -1.69 -21.98 -23.68
CA TYR A 253 -3.02 -21.35 -23.50
C TYR A 253 -4.19 -22.23 -23.99
N GLY A 254 -3.94 -23.30 -24.74
CA GLY A 254 -4.97 -24.10 -25.41
C GLY A 254 -5.43 -23.44 -26.71
N ASP A 255 -6.74 -23.38 -26.94
CA ASP A 255 -7.29 -22.65 -28.09
C ASP A 255 -7.04 -21.16 -27.95
N ILE A 256 -6.10 -20.63 -28.75
CA ILE A 256 -5.75 -19.22 -28.78
C ILE A 256 -6.74 -18.46 -29.66
N GLN A 257 -7.25 -17.34 -29.15
CA GLN A 257 -8.17 -16.46 -29.86
C GLN A 257 -7.63 -15.02 -29.78
N LYS A 258 -7.77 -14.28 -30.90
CA LYS A 258 -7.33 -12.88 -30.97
C LYS A 258 -8.07 -12.02 -29.92
N TRP A 259 -9.37 -12.23 -29.75
CA TRP A 259 -10.20 -11.49 -28.79
C TRP A 259 -10.81 -12.44 -27.78
N LEU A 260 -10.51 -12.23 -26.52
CA LEU A 260 -11.16 -12.91 -25.41
C LEU A 260 -12.43 -12.16 -25.00
N PRO A 261 -13.47 -12.88 -24.48
CA PRO A 261 -14.58 -12.24 -23.78
C PRO A 261 -14.09 -11.31 -22.67
N GLU A 262 -14.78 -10.22 -22.41
CA GLU A 262 -14.35 -9.20 -21.45
C GLU A 262 -14.14 -9.73 -20.03
N ASP A 263 -14.89 -10.73 -19.61
CA ASP A 263 -14.75 -11.40 -18.31
C ASP A 263 -13.49 -12.26 -18.20
N LYS A 264 -12.86 -12.60 -19.34
CA LYS A 264 -11.60 -13.36 -19.44
C LYS A 264 -10.39 -12.48 -19.74
N GLN A 265 -10.59 -11.19 -20.02
CA GLN A 265 -9.52 -10.22 -20.17
C GLN A 265 -8.99 -9.86 -18.78
N LEU A 266 -8.03 -10.63 -18.29
CA LEU A 266 -7.40 -10.44 -17.00
C LEU A 266 -6.15 -9.59 -17.15
N ASN A 267 -5.87 -8.77 -16.17
CA ASN A 267 -4.62 -8.05 -15.97
C ASN A 267 -4.21 -8.11 -14.50
N HIS A 268 -2.97 -7.75 -14.21
CA HIS A 268 -2.37 -7.78 -12.88
C HIS A 268 -2.31 -6.38 -12.26
N ALA A 269 -3.37 -5.56 -12.47
CA ALA A 269 -3.38 -4.19 -12.03
C ALA A 269 -2.76 -3.99 -10.65
N PRO A 270 -1.71 -3.17 -10.53
CA PRO A 270 -0.97 -2.98 -9.29
C PRO A 270 -1.81 -2.22 -8.25
N GLU A 271 -1.38 -2.28 -7.01
CA GLU A 271 -1.95 -1.44 -5.94
C GLU A 271 -1.44 0.02 -6.03
N ILE A 272 -0.24 0.22 -6.63
CA ILE A 272 0.35 1.54 -6.86
C ILE A 272 0.94 1.56 -8.27
N LEU A 273 0.54 2.55 -9.07
CA LEU A 273 1.10 2.82 -10.39
C LEU A 273 1.49 4.30 -10.51
N HIS A 274 2.74 4.56 -10.93
CA HIS A 274 3.24 5.92 -11.14
C HIS A 274 4.24 5.96 -12.31
N PHE A 275 4.05 6.88 -13.25
CA PHE A 275 4.82 6.97 -14.51
C PHE A 275 6.05 7.89 -14.45
N GLY A 276 6.50 8.28 -13.25
CA GLY A 276 7.70 9.13 -13.12
C GLY A 276 7.52 10.56 -13.63
N ARG A 277 6.30 11.01 -13.88
CA ARG A 277 6.08 12.42 -14.19
C ARG A 277 6.63 13.25 -13.03
N ARG A 278 7.45 14.25 -13.37
CA ARG A 278 7.94 15.21 -12.39
C ARG A 278 6.72 15.84 -11.73
N ILE A 279 6.53 15.58 -10.44
CA ILE A 279 5.51 16.28 -9.66
C ILE A 279 5.96 17.73 -9.71
N GLU A 280 5.17 18.61 -10.34
CA GLU A 280 5.52 20.02 -10.42
C GLU A 280 5.56 20.56 -8.99
N SER A 281 6.63 21.27 -8.65
CA SER A 281 6.79 21.89 -7.34
C SER A 281 5.60 22.82 -7.00
N ASP A 282 4.88 23.29 -8.02
CA ASP A 282 3.70 24.13 -7.89
C ASP A 282 2.53 23.45 -7.16
N GLU A 283 2.37 22.10 -7.29
CA GLU A 283 1.32 21.39 -6.56
C GLU A 283 1.55 21.39 -5.04
N SER A 284 2.79 21.32 -4.57
CA SER A 284 3.11 21.40 -3.13
C SER A 284 2.84 22.79 -2.57
N MET A 285 2.94 23.83 -3.41
CA MET A 285 2.61 25.21 -3.05
C MET A 285 1.11 25.47 -2.89
N ARG A 286 0.27 24.49 -3.19
CA ARG A 286 -1.17 24.51 -2.88
C ARG A 286 -1.50 23.97 -1.49
N ILE A 287 -0.51 23.44 -0.76
CA ILE A 287 -0.71 22.76 0.54
C ILE A 287 -0.19 23.63 1.68
N SER A 288 -1.07 24.01 2.60
CA SER A 288 -0.71 24.57 3.92
C SER A 288 -0.72 23.44 4.95
N VAL A 289 0.28 23.41 5.84
CA VAL A 289 0.32 22.46 6.95
C VAL A 289 -0.21 23.12 8.21
N VAL A 290 -1.14 22.49 8.91
CA VAL A 290 -1.71 22.98 10.19
C VAL A 290 -1.38 22.01 11.31
N ILE A 291 -0.72 22.55 12.36
CA ILE A 291 -0.29 21.81 13.55
C ILE A 291 -0.97 22.40 14.79
N PRO A 292 -2.00 21.76 15.35
CA PRO A 292 -2.56 22.15 16.64
C PRO A 292 -1.59 21.77 17.77
N LEU A 293 -1.28 22.70 18.65
CA LEU A 293 -0.30 22.55 19.72
C LEU A 293 -0.92 22.83 21.09
N TYR A 294 -0.78 21.87 22.02
CA TYR A 294 -1.12 22.07 23.42
C TYR A 294 -0.30 21.14 24.32
N ASN A 295 0.64 21.71 25.08
CA ASN A 295 1.49 21.01 26.05
C ASN A 295 2.19 19.78 25.44
N LYS A 296 3.02 20.00 24.41
CA LYS A 296 3.79 18.98 23.66
C LYS A 296 5.29 19.35 23.56
N GLU A 297 5.89 19.87 24.63
CA GLU A 297 7.29 20.30 24.63
C GLU A 297 8.28 19.20 24.23
N ARG A 298 7.93 17.91 24.44
CA ARG A 298 8.79 16.77 24.09
C ARG A 298 8.64 16.32 22.65
N GLU A 299 7.51 16.62 22.02
CA GLU A 299 7.11 16.06 20.72
C GLU A 299 7.20 17.08 19.59
N ILE A 300 6.85 18.36 19.83
CA ILE A 300 6.65 19.37 18.77
C ILE A 300 7.87 19.59 17.87
N ALA A 301 9.08 19.60 18.41
CA ALA A 301 10.29 19.76 17.60
C ALA A 301 10.46 18.63 16.57
N ARG A 302 10.03 17.41 16.92
CA ARG A 302 10.07 16.26 16.02
C ARG A 302 9.01 16.37 14.93
N ALA A 303 7.79 16.81 15.27
CA ALA A 303 6.73 17.05 14.31
C ALA A 303 7.15 18.10 13.28
N LEU A 304 7.64 19.27 13.73
CA LEU A 304 8.15 20.34 12.84
C LEU A 304 9.28 19.86 11.94
N ARG A 305 10.27 19.14 12.50
CA ARG A 305 11.36 18.59 11.72
C ARG A 305 10.85 17.66 10.60
N SER A 306 9.87 16.81 10.88
CA SER A 306 9.30 15.92 9.90
C SER A 306 8.59 16.65 8.74
N VAL A 307 8.18 17.90 8.92
CA VAL A 307 7.61 18.73 7.85
C VAL A 307 8.69 19.43 7.03
N VAL A 308 9.71 20.00 7.66
CA VAL A 308 10.80 20.71 6.93
C VAL A 308 11.72 19.74 6.19
N GLU A 309 11.81 18.48 6.62
CA GLU A 309 12.58 17.42 5.96
C GLU A 309 11.80 16.72 4.82
N GLN A 310 10.63 17.23 4.41
CA GLN A 310 9.90 16.68 3.28
C GLN A 310 10.66 16.88 1.96
N SER A 311 10.54 15.90 1.05
CA SER A 311 11.14 15.99 -0.30
C SER A 311 10.55 17.10 -1.16
N LEU A 312 9.32 17.51 -0.89
CA LEU A 312 8.65 18.70 -1.43
C LEU A 312 8.19 19.56 -0.27
N ALA A 313 8.63 20.82 -0.23
CA ALA A 313 8.23 21.76 0.81
C ALA A 313 6.77 22.18 0.63
N PRO A 314 5.96 22.26 1.71
CA PRO A 314 4.64 22.86 1.64
C PRO A 314 4.73 24.38 1.47
N ARG A 315 3.61 25.02 1.12
CA ARG A 315 3.48 26.48 1.00
C ARG A 315 3.85 27.19 2.30
N GLU A 316 3.37 26.67 3.43
CA GLU A 316 3.51 27.24 4.76
C GLU A 316 3.22 26.21 5.83
N ILE A 317 3.70 26.49 7.04
CA ILE A 317 3.47 25.70 8.25
C ILE A 317 2.83 26.61 9.30
N ILE A 318 1.60 26.34 9.68
CA ILE A 318 0.81 27.13 10.62
C ILE A 318 0.70 26.34 11.92
N VAL A 319 1.34 26.82 12.97
CA VAL A 319 1.24 26.25 14.32
C VAL A 319 0.25 27.06 15.13
N ILE A 320 -0.76 26.41 15.68
CA ILE A 320 -1.74 27.07 16.57
C ILE A 320 -1.51 26.57 18.01
N ASP A 321 -0.88 27.39 18.80
CA ASP A 321 -0.70 27.14 20.23
C ASP A 321 -2.00 27.44 20.99
N ASP A 322 -2.69 26.41 21.42
CA ASP A 322 -3.96 26.43 22.12
C ASP A 322 -3.75 26.66 23.63
N GLY A 323 -2.95 27.67 23.97
CA GLY A 323 -2.70 28.08 25.34
C GLY A 323 -1.82 27.11 26.13
N SER A 324 -0.72 26.65 25.57
CA SER A 324 0.25 25.80 26.27
C SER A 324 0.81 26.48 27.52
N THR A 325 1.02 25.69 28.57
CA THR A 325 1.57 26.12 29.86
C THR A 325 2.98 25.56 30.11
N ASP A 326 3.49 24.73 29.20
CA ASP A 326 4.86 24.20 29.19
C ASP A 326 5.76 24.94 28.19
N GLY A 327 6.94 24.41 27.89
CA GLY A 327 7.89 25.00 26.94
C GLY A 327 7.53 24.89 25.46
N SER A 328 6.36 24.36 25.11
CA SER A 328 5.99 24.06 23.70
C SER A 328 6.11 25.24 22.76
N ALA A 329 5.52 26.39 23.11
CA ALA A 329 5.52 27.59 22.27
C ALA A 329 6.93 28.17 22.09
N HIS A 330 7.75 28.15 23.15
CA HIS A 330 9.16 28.60 23.09
C HIS A 330 9.99 27.71 22.12
N ILE A 331 9.77 26.40 22.16
CA ILE A 331 10.46 25.47 21.23
C ILE A 331 10.10 25.79 19.78
N VAL A 332 8.84 26.15 19.49
CA VAL A 332 8.43 26.56 18.14
C VAL A 332 9.13 27.85 17.72
N GLU A 333 9.19 28.86 18.62
CA GLU A 333 9.88 30.13 18.35
C GLU A 333 11.37 29.92 18.06
N GLU A 334 12.05 29.08 18.86
CA GLU A 334 13.43 28.70 18.57
C GLU A 334 13.58 27.95 17.24
N PHE A 335 12.62 27.10 16.90
CA PHE A 335 12.64 26.35 15.65
C PHE A 335 12.51 27.30 14.45
N ILE A 336 11.58 28.25 14.50
CA ILE A 336 11.42 29.32 13.48
C ILE A 336 12.72 30.10 13.30
N ALA A 337 13.35 30.52 14.41
CA ALA A 337 14.60 31.28 14.36
C ALA A 337 15.77 30.47 13.73
N LYS A 338 15.78 29.15 13.87
CA LYS A 338 16.79 28.25 13.29
C LYS A 338 16.54 27.88 11.83
N HIS A 339 15.31 28.07 11.36
CA HIS A 339 14.86 27.65 10.02
C HIS A 339 14.16 28.80 9.26
N PRO A 340 14.83 29.96 9.07
CA PRO A 340 14.23 31.14 8.44
C PRO A 340 13.90 30.95 6.95
N GLU A 341 14.41 29.89 6.33
CA GLU A 341 14.15 29.50 4.95
C GLU A 341 12.73 28.94 4.72
N TYR A 342 12.05 28.54 5.80
CA TYR A 342 10.68 28.02 5.73
C TYR A 342 9.65 29.05 6.23
N ASN A 343 8.49 29.10 5.59
CA ASN A 343 7.38 29.92 6.03
C ASN A 343 6.63 29.24 7.18
N ILE A 344 7.15 29.42 8.41
CA ILE A 344 6.54 28.85 9.63
C ILE A 344 5.98 29.99 10.47
N VAL A 345 4.68 29.91 10.81
CA VAL A 345 3.98 30.93 11.60
C VAL A 345 3.40 30.31 12.86
N LEU A 346 3.66 30.93 14.02
CA LEU A 346 3.07 30.56 15.31
C LEU A 346 1.96 31.56 15.69
N HIS A 347 0.74 31.05 15.81
CA HIS A 347 -0.37 31.79 16.39
C HIS A 347 -0.70 31.25 17.78
N ARG A 348 -1.06 32.13 18.70
CA ARG A 348 -1.45 31.77 20.06
C ARG A 348 -2.92 32.10 20.32
N GLN A 349 -3.59 31.23 21.02
CA GLN A 349 -4.98 31.45 21.49
C GLN A 349 -5.17 30.97 22.93
N TYR A 350 -6.28 31.35 23.54
CA TYR A 350 -6.72 30.73 24.80
C TYR A 350 -7.17 29.29 24.52
N ASN A 351 -6.90 28.38 25.48
CA ASN A 351 -7.25 27.00 25.33
C ASN A 351 -8.74 26.79 25.03
N SER A 352 -9.04 26.43 23.79
CA SER A 352 -10.40 26.22 23.26
C SER A 352 -10.58 24.80 22.70
N GLY A 353 -9.52 23.96 22.75
CA GLY A 353 -9.52 22.59 22.30
C GLY A 353 -9.04 22.42 20.87
N VAL A 354 -8.72 21.14 20.53
CA VAL A 354 -8.09 20.77 19.26
C VAL A 354 -8.93 21.16 18.04
N SER A 355 -10.25 21.06 18.10
CA SER A 355 -11.17 21.48 17.03
C SER A 355 -11.02 22.97 16.72
N ALA A 356 -11.05 23.83 17.75
CA ALA A 356 -10.90 25.28 17.60
C ALA A 356 -9.49 25.62 17.05
N ALA A 357 -8.45 24.94 17.52
CA ALA A 357 -7.09 25.13 17.01
C ALA A 357 -6.97 24.76 15.55
N ARG A 358 -7.53 23.59 15.14
CA ARG A 358 -7.54 23.17 13.72
C ARG A 358 -8.36 24.16 12.87
N ASN A 359 -9.56 24.56 13.31
CA ASN A 359 -10.40 25.51 12.58
C ASN A 359 -9.66 26.83 12.34
N ARG A 360 -9.04 27.38 13.36
CA ARG A 360 -8.25 28.60 13.23
C ARG A 360 -7.07 28.47 12.29
N GLY A 361 -6.37 27.32 12.31
CA GLY A 361 -5.29 27.03 11.36
C GLY A 361 -5.81 26.94 9.92
N ILE A 362 -7.00 26.34 9.71
CA ILE A 362 -7.67 26.25 8.40
C ILE A 362 -8.09 27.64 7.89
N GLU A 363 -8.55 28.52 8.78
CA GLU A 363 -8.90 29.92 8.44
C GLU A 363 -7.67 30.70 7.97
N TYR A 364 -6.54 30.56 8.65
CA TYR A 364 -5.28 31.25 8.31
C TYR A 364 -4.58 30.65 7.09
N ALA A 365 -4.86 29.41 6.76
CA ALA A 365 -4.26 28.74 5.61
C ALA A 365 -4.55 29.48 4.30
N THR A 366 -3.53 29.65 3.46
CA THR A 366 -3.64 30.31 2.16
C THR A 366 -3.58 29.32 0.99
N GLY A 367 -3.27 28.06 1.26
CA GLY A 367 -3.32 26.99 0.27
C GLY A 367 -4.74 26.52 -0.03
N ASP A 368 -4.92 25.87 -1.17
CA ASP A 368 -6.19 25.26 -1.57
C ASP A 368 -6.52 24.03 -0.72
N TYR A 369 -5.47 23.39 -0.21
CA TYR A 369 -5.54 22.20 0.62
C TYR A 369 -4.84 22.42 1.95
N VAL A 370 -5.37 21.80 2.99
CA VAL A 370 -4.80 21.81 4.33
C VAL A 370 -4.41 20.40 4.75
N ALA A 371 -3.13 20.19 4.95
CA ALA A 371 -2.59 18.96 5.53
C ALA A 371 -2.52 19.11 7.06
N LEU A 372 -3.13 18.18 7.76
CA LEU A 372 -3.17 18.20 9.22
C LEU A 372 -2.04 17.33 9.79
N LEU A 373 -1.35 17.82 10.82
CA LEU A 373 -0.37 17.05 11.57
C LEU A 373 -0.53 17.32 13.07
N ASP A 374 -0.90 16.33 13.85
CA ASP A 374 -0.94 16.48 15.30
C ASP A 374 0.50 16.62 15.86
N ALA A 375 0.69 17.50 16.84
CA ALA A 375 2.02 17.87 17.37
C ALA A 375 2.82 16.71 17.99
N ASP A 376 2.19 15.56 18.23
CA ASP A 376 2.82 14.34 18.75
C ASP A 376 3.09 13.26 17.69
N ASP A 377 2.66 13.47 16.45
CA ASP A 377 2.89 12.59 15.33
C ASP A 377 4.09 13.03 14.46
N MET A 378 4.40 12.29 13.42
CA MET A 378 5.42 12.67 12.44
C MET A 378 5.14 12.09 11.06
N TRP A 379 5.59 12.79 10.02
CA TRP A 379 5.59 12.32 8.65
C TRP A 379 6.91 11.66 8.26
N GLN A 380 6.87 10.74 7.29
CA GLN A 380 8.03 10.30 6.55
C GLN A 380 8.28 11.28 5.38
N THR A 381 9.51 11.37 4.91
CA THR A 381 10.00 12.37 3.93
C THR A 381 9.19 12.47 2.63
N GLY A 382 8.43 11.44 2.26
CA GLY A 382 7.64 11.41 1.02
C GLY A 382 6.16 11.79 1.16
N TYR A 383 5.68 12.26 2.33
CA TYR A 383 4.23 12.48 2.54
C TYR A 383 3.66 13.55 1.60
N ILE A 384 4.25 14.73 1.55
CA ILE A 384 3.78 15.83 0.67
C ILE A 384 3.88 15.41 -0.81
N ALA A 385 4.98 14.76 -1.20
CA ALA A 385 5.17 14.27 -2.57
C ALA A 385 4.08 13.26 -2.96
N GLU A 386 3.72 12.35 -2.06
CA GLU A 386 2.65 11.37 -2.31
C GLU A 386 1.29 12.03 -2.42
N VAL A 387 0.99 13.03 -1.59
CA VAL A 387 -0.25 13.82 -1.70
C VAL A 387 -0.31 14.53 -3.04
N CYS A 388 0.76 15.21 -3.47
CA CYS A 388 0.82 15.88 -4.78
C CYS A 388 0.62 14.87 -5.93
N ARG A 389 1.19 13.68 -5.82
CA ARG A 389 0.97 12.59 -6.76
C ARG A 389 -0.51 12.21 -6.84
N LEU A 390 -1.15 11.99 -5.69
CA LEU A 390 -2.58 11.70 -5.64
C LEU A 390 -3.42 12.83 -6.25
N MET A 391 -3.07 14.11 -6.01
CA MET A 391 -3.74 15.27 -6.62
C MET A 391 -3.65 15.23 -8.15
N THR A 392 -2.52 14.80 -8.70
CA THR A 392 -2.32 14.67 -10.14
C THR A 392 -3.19 13.57 -10.76
N TYR A 393 -3.30 12.41 -10.09
CA TYR A 393 -4.02 11.25 -10.63
C TYR A 393 -5.50 11.21 -10.26
N TYR A 394 -5.89 11.89 -9.17
CA TYR A 394 -7.25 11.92 -8.62
C TYR A 394 -7.67 13.36 -8.30
N PRO A 395 -7.68 14.29 -9.28
CA PRO A 395 -7.74 15.75 -9.05
C PRO A 395 -9.03 16.22 -8.37
N ASP A 396 -10.11 15.44 -8.45
CA ASP A 396 -11.43 15.80 -7.92
C ASP A 396 -11.65 15.36 -6.46
N SER A 397 -10.59 15.05 -5.70
CA SER A 397 -10.74 14.59 -4.33
C SER A 397 -10.79 15.75 -3.34
N ASP A 398 -11.71 15.67 -2.39
CA ASP A 398 -11.82 16.60 -1.26
C ASP A 398 -10.92 16.22 -0.08
N CYS A 399 -10.51 14.95 -0.02
CA CYS A 399 -9.60 14.42 0.98
C CYS A 399 -8.62 13.45 0.35
N TYR A 400 -7.33 13.70 0.52
CA TYR A 400 -6.24 12.77 0.23
C TYR A 400 -5.70 12.23 1.54
N SER A 401 -5.56 10.91 1.63
CA SER A 401 -5.03 10.27 2.84
C SER A 401 -4.05 9.16 2.51
N THR A 402 -3.19 8.83 3.47
CA THR A 402 -2.19 7.77 3.33
C THR A 402 -2.32 6.74 4.44
N GLY A 403 -1.70 5.58 4.22
CA GLY A 403 -1.48 4.62 5.29
C GLY A 403 -0.57 5.17 6.39
N PHE A 404 -0.63 4.56 7.58
CA PHE A 404 0.17 4.98 8.72
C PHE A 404 0.61 3.80 9.57
N ASP A 405 1.67 4.03 10.34
CA ASP A 405 2.15 3.11 11.36
C ASP A 405 1.83 3.66 12.75
N ILE A 406 1.60 2.75 13.68
CA ILE A 406 1.35 3.08 15.09
C ILE A 406 2.64 2.84 15.87
N LEU A 407 3.12 3.88 16.55
CA LEU A 407 4.22 3.81 17.50
C LEU A 407 3.68 3.67 18.92
N ASN A 408 3.93 2.53 19.56
CA ASN A 408 3.50 2.26 20.93
C ASN A 408 4.65 1.66 21.74
N ASN A 409 5.07 2.33 22.83
CA ASN A 409 6.18 1.90 23.70
C ASN A 409 7.45 1.48 22.92
N GLY A 410 7.86 2.31 21.95
CA GLY A 410 9.04 2.08 21.11
C GLY A 410 8.87 1.00 20.04
N ARG A 411 7.71 0.34 19.96
CA ARG A 411 7.40 -0.65 18.91
C ARG A 411 6.53 -0.03 17.85
N ARG A 412 6.96 -0.15 16.60
CA ARG A 412 6.23 0.32 15.41
C ARG A 412 5.52 -0.87 14.75
N HIS A 413 4.25 -0.71 14.41
CA HIS A 413 3.48 -1.69 13.66
C HIS A 413 2.52 -0.97 12.72
N ARG A 414 2.23 -1.58 11.59
CA ARG A 414 1.35 -1.02 10.59
C ARG A 414 -0.10 -1.05 11.04
N ALA A 415 -0.81 0.05 10.86
CA ALA A 415 -2.25 0.09 11.07
C ALA A 415 -2.99 -0.75 10.01
N THR A 416 -4.18 -1.25 10.36
CA THR A 416 -5.07 -1.88 9.38
C THR A 416 -5.73 -0.79 8.54
N THR A 417 -5.23 -0.58 7.32
CA THR A 417 -5.68 0.44 6.37
C THR A 417 -6.20 -0.22 5.10
N PRO A 418 -6.92 0.49 4.23
CA PRO A 418 -7.26 0.02 2.89
C PRO A 418 -6.01 -0.46 2.14
N HIS A 419 -6.17 -1.45 1.28
CA HIS A 419 -5.05 -2.01 0.53
C HIS A 419 -4.94 -1.46 -0.88
N LYS A 420 -6.00 -0.80 -1.38
CA LYS A 420 -6.07 -0.27 -2.74
C LYS A 420 -5.86 1.23 -2.75
N GLU A 421 -5.17 1.71 -3.77
CA GLU A 421 -5.04 3.12 -4.07
C GLU A 421 -6.28 3.61 -4.84
N GLY A 422 -6.55 4.90 -4.70
CA GLY A 422 -7.57 5.62 -5.45
C GLY A 422 -8.78 6.01 -4.61
N TYR A 423 -9.90 6.24 -5.26
CA TYR A 423 -11.14 6.62 -4.58
C TYR A 423 -11.62 5.52 -3.64
N ILE A 424 -11.95 5.91 -2.42
CA ILE A 424 -12.45 5.02 -1.36
C ILE A 424 -13.78 5.54 -0.81
N ASN A 425 -14.55 4.64 -0.22
CA ASN A 425 -15.68 4.99 0.64
C ASN A 425 -15.27 4.78 2.12
N PRO A 426 -14.97 5.85 2.89
CA PRO A 426 -14.49 5.70 4.27
C PRO A 426 -15.46 4.96 5.18
N ALA A 427 -16.78 5.04 4.91
CA ALA A 427 -17.78 4.33 5.70
C ALA A 427 -17.71 2.82 5.50
N GLU A 428 -17.51 2.35 4.27
CA GLU A 428 -17.33 0.92 3.97
C GLU A 428 -16.03 0.39 4.54
N GLU A 429 -14.93 1.13 4.36
CA GLU A 429 -13.62 0.77 4.90
C GLU A 429 -13.65 0.68 6.43
N ALA A 430 -14.27 1.65 7.09
CA ALA A 430 -14.43 1.64 8.54
C ALA A 430 -15.26 0.44 9.01
N ASN A 431 -16.37 0.13 8.34
CA ASN A 431 -17.20 -1.03 8.65
C ASN A 431 -16.47 -2.37 8.41
N ALA A 432 -15.50 -2.40 7.48
CA ALA A 432 -14.60 -3.53 7.26
C ALA A 432 -13.48 -3.63 8.31
N GLY A 433 -13.34 -2.64 9.20
CA GLY A 433 -12.33 -2.58 10.24
C GLY A 433 -11.04 -1.87 9.85
N CYS A 434 -11.04 -1.15 8.72
CA CYS A 434 -9.90 -0.37 8.27
C CYS A 434 -9.95 1.07 8.79
N TYR A 435 -8.77 1.65 9.00
CA TYR A 435 -8.59 3.08 9.27
C TYR A 435 -8.15 3.75 7.98
N SER A 436 -9.06 4.44 7.30
CA SER A 436 -8.75 5.09 6.02
C SER A 436 -8.34 6.55 6.16
N VAL A 437 -8.82 7.25 7.19
CA VAL A 437 -8.51 8.66 7.44
C VAL A 437 -8.29 8.90 8.92
N ILE A 438 -7.13 9.47 9.26
CA ILE A 438 -6.82 10.06 10.57
C ILE A 438 -6.31 11.49 10.33
N PRO A 439 -6.42 12.43 11.30
CA PRO A 439 -5.99 13.80 11.08
C PRO A 439 -4.59 13.92 10.52
N SER A 440 -3.59 13.32 11.15
CA SER A 440 -2.18 13.42 10.73
C SER A 440 -1.86 12.77 9.37
N ALA A 441 -2.79 12.00 8.79
CA ALA A 441 -2.65 11.40 7.47
C ALA A 441 -3.60 12.04 6.43
N ALA A 442 -4.30 13.11 6.77
CA ALA A 442 -5.30 13.75 5.94
C ALA A 442 -4.81 15.08 5.38
N THR A 443 -4.97 15.25 4.08
CA THR A 443 -4.87 16.54 3.37
C THR A 443 -6.23 16.82 2.75
N LEU A 444 -6.83 17.93 3.13
CA LEU A 444 -8.24 18.25 2.94
C LEU A 444 -8.42 19.48 2.04
N CYS A 445 -9.38 19.44 1.14
CA CYS A 445 -9.79 20.62 0.37
C CYS A 445 -10.32 21.69 1.34
N ARG A 446 -9.63 22.84 1.40
CA ARG A 446 -9.92 23.92 2.34
C ARG A 446 -11.34 24.47 2.18
N SER A 447 -11.79 24.69 0.95
CA SER A 447 -13.14 25.20 0.68
C SER A 447 -14.24 24.23 1.13
N THR A 448 -14.04 22.92 0.94
CA THR A 448 -14.99 21.90 1.41
C THR A 448 -15.14 21.92 2.93
N ILE A 449 -14.01 22.03 3.68
CA ILE A 449 -14.07 22.10 5.15
C ILE A 449 -14.77 23.36 5.62
N LEU A 450 -14.45 24.51 5.04
CA LEU A 450 -15.07 25.79 5.40
C LEU A 450 -16.58 25.80 5.13
N ASN A 451 -17.02 25.21 4.02
CA ASN A 451 -18.44 25.07 3.67
C ASN A 451 -19.22 24.17 4.65
N ILE A 452 -18.55 23.20 5.27
CA ILE A 452 -19.13 22.29 6.28
C ILE A 452 -19.22 22.98 7.64
N GLY A 453 -18.43 24.04 7.87
CA GLY A 453 -18.32 24.71 9.15
C GLY A 453 -17.16 24.24 10.03
N GLY A 454 -16.22 23.45 9.47
CA GLY A 454 -15.02 22.99 10.17
C GLY A 454 -15.24 21.81 11.12
N PHE A 455 -14.30 21.65 12.05
CA PHE A 455 -14.37 20.66 13.13
C PHE A 455 -15.37 21.10 14.21
N PRO A 456 -16.12 20.17 14.84
CA PRO A 456 -17.10 20.51 15.89
C PRO A 456 -16.37 20.96 17.15
N GLU A 457 -16.48 22.25 17.49
CA GLU A 457 -15.83 22.82 18.68
C GLU A 457 -16.45 22.27 19.97
N GLY A 458 -15.62 22.08 20.98
CA GLY A 458 -16.04 21.47 22.24
C GLY A 458 -16.16 19.94 22.24
N MET A 459 -16.15 19.28 21.06
CA MET A 459 -16.08 17.82 20.97
C MET A 459 -14.64 17.38 21.25
N ARG A 460 -14.44 16.48 22.22
CA ARG A 460 -13.11 16.06 22.68
C ARG A 460 -12.65 14.73 22.11
N ILE A 461 -13.58 13.90 21.68
CA ILE A 461 -13.34 12.58 21.11
C ILE A 461 -14.27 12.38 19.93
N GLY A 462 -13.72 12.01 18.76
CA GLY A 462 -14.47 11.73 17.54
C GLY A 462 -14.84 12.99 16.75
N GLU A 463 -14.20 14.11 17.02
CA GLU A 463 -14.34 15.36 16.26
C GLU A 463 -13.92 15.18 14.80
N ASP A 464 -12.88 14.39 14.57
CA ASP A 464 -12.39 14.00 13.26
C ASP A 464 -13.41 13.11 12.52
N GLN A 465 -13.94 12.09 13.21
CA GLN A 465 -14.96 11.21 12.65
C GLN A 465 -16.25 11.94 12.31
N TRP A 466 -16.65 12.92 13.15
CA TRP A 466 -17.79 13.78 12.88
C TRP A 466 -17.59 14.53 11.55
N LEU A 467 -16.42 15.15 11.36
CA LEU A 467 -16.11 15.87 10.13
C LEU A 467 -16.10 14.93 8.91
N TRP A 468 -15.48 13.75 9.01
CA TRP A 468 -15.47 12.78 7.89
C TRP A 468 -16.88 12.36 7.50
N ILE A 469 -17.75 12.08 8.47
CA ILE A 469 -19.15 11.74 8.22
C ILE A 469 -19.87 12.89 7.52
N ARG A 470 -19.69 14.13 7.99
CA ARG A 470 -20.29 15.32 7.35
C ARG A 470 -19.79 15.52 5.92
N MET A 471 -18.51 15.32 5.66
CA MET A 471 -17.96 15.36 4.30
C MET A 471 -18.62 14.31 3.41
N ILE A 472 -18.76 13.06 3.88
CA ILE A 472 -19.42 11.99 3.15
C ILE A 472 -20.89 12.34 2.85
N GLN A 473 -21.62 12.91 3.81
CA GLN A 473 -23.01 13.35 3.63
C GLN A 473 -23.17 14.44 2.56
N GLN A 474 -22.13 15.25 2.36
CA GLN A 474 -22.10 16.28 1.32
C GLN A 474 -21.55 15.79 -0.01
N GLY A 475 -21.27 14.49 -0.14
CA GLY A 475 -20.80 13.87 -1.38
C GLY A 475 -19.30 14.05 -1.64
N ALA A 476 -18.52 14.46 -0.64
CA ALA A 476 -17.09 14.62 -0.76
C ALA A 476 -16.39 13.32 -1.20
N LYS A 477 -15.41 13.46 -2.07
CA LYS A 477 -14.61 12.36 -2.60
C LYS A 477 -13.35 12.18 -1.76
N PHE A 478 -13.10 10.94 -1.35
CA PHE A 478 -11.90 10.56 -0.60
C PHE A 478 -10.98 9.71 -1.47
N CYS A 479 -9.71 10.07 -1.49
CA CYS A 479 -8.65 9.32 -2.15
C CYS A 479 -7.65 8.80 -1.12
N PHE A 480 -7.18 7.58 -1.31
CA PHE A 480 -6.28 6.91 -0.38
C PHE A 480 -5.06 6.33 -1.08
N SER A 481 -3.88 6.47 -0.46
CA SER A 481 -2.67 5.73 -0.81
C SER A 481 -2.33 4.71 0.28
N PRO A 482 -2.06 3.44 -0.06
CA PRO A 482 -1.66 2.42 0.91
C PRO A 482 -0.24 2.60 1.45
N MET A 483 0.50 3.61 0.98
CA MET A 483 1.83 3.94 1.52
C MET A 483 1.75 4.39 2.97
N SER A 484 2.59 3.82 3.85
CA SER A 484 2.65 4.20 5.26
C SER A 484 3.60 5.39 5.43
N LEU A 485 3.07 6.58 5.33
CA LEU A 485 3.85 7.82 5.35
C LEU A 485 3.68 8.64 6.63
N VAL A 486 2.92 8.13 7.59
CA VAL A 486 2.67 8.77 8.88
C VAL A 486 3.02 7.82 10.02
N ILE A 487 3.59 8.34 11.08
CA ILE A 487 3.83 7.63 12.33
C ILE A 487 2.95 8.25 13.41
N TYR A 488 1.87 7.53 13.74
CA TYR A 488 0.91 7.89 14.78
C TYR A 488 1.41 7.45 16.15
N SER A 489 1.65 8.39 17.07
CA SER A 489 2.22 8.11 18.38
C SER A 489 1.14 7.83 19.44
N ARG A 490 1.18 6.63 20.05
CA ARG A 490 0.32 6.30 21.20
C ARG A 490 0.98 6.53 22.56
N THR A 491 2.24 6.94 22.60
CA THR A 491 3.02 7.14 23.85
C THR A 491 3.18 8.62 24.21
N ALA A 492 2.56 9.51 23.44
CA ALA A 492 2.63 10.95 23.70
C ALA A 492 2.01 11.36 25.04
N SER A 493 2.54 12.44 25.60
CA SER A 493 2.01 13.08 26.80
C SER A 493 0.64 13.74 26.52
N ASN A 494 -0.20 13.88 27.55
CA ASN A 494 -1.46 14.63 27.50
C ASN A 494 -2.41 14.29 26.33
N ARG A 495 -2.62 12.98 26.06
CA ARG A 495 -3.59 12.54 25.04
C ARG A 495 -5.02 12.82 25.51
N SER A 496 -5.85 13.43 24.62
CA SER A 496 -7.27 13.71 24.86
C SER A 496 -8.05 12.49 25.31
N ALA A 497 -7.67 11.32 24.80
CA ALA A 497 -8.27 10.05 25.15
C ALA A 497 -7.90 9.51 26.55
N SER A 498 -7.03 10.15 27.36
CA SER A 498 -6.57 9.56 28.64
C SER A 498 -7.42 9.95 29.86
N ILE A 499 -8.21 11.01 29.79
CA ILE A 499 -9.01 11.53 30.94
C ILE A 499 -10.43 11.81 30.48
N TYR A 500 -11.43 11.29 31.23
CA TYR A 500 -12.82 11.69 31.02
C TYR A 500 -13.02 13.16 31.46
N ARG A 501 -13.58 13.94 30.56
CA ARG A 501 -14.13 15.27 30.85
C ARG A 501 -15.46 15.38 30.10
N SER A 502 -16.47 15.96 30.73
CA SER A 502 -17.74 16.26 30.04
C SER A 502 -17.46 17.14 28.82
N GLU A 503 -18.12 16.84 27.72
CA GLU A 503 -18.07 17.66 26.52
C GLU A 503 -19.11 18.77 26.63
N ILE A 504 -18.70 19.98 26.24
CA ILE A 504 -19.61 21.11 26.02
C ILE A 504 -19.56 21.33 24.51
N CYS A 505 -20.38 20.58 23.79
CA CYS A 505 -20.45 20.61 22.34
C CYS A 505 -21.92 20.59 21.93
N GLU A 506 -22.28 21.44 20.99
CA GLU A 506 -23.64 21.47 20.42
C GLU A 506 -23.86 20.25 19.49
N HIS A 507 -22.77 19.65 19.00
CA HIS A 507 -22.79 18.54 18.05
C HIS A 507 -22.61 17.19 18.72
N THR A 508 -23.27 16.16 18.16
CA THR A 508 -23.15 14.77 18.59
C THR A 508 -22.98 13.85 17.38
N ILE A 509 -22.36 12.69 17.57
CA ILE A 509 -22.30 11.69 16.50
C ILE A 509 -23.70 11.17 16.14
N ALA A 510 -24.64 11.14 17.08
CA ALA A 510 -25.98 10.61 16.87
C ALA A 510 -26.86 11.51 15.97
N GLU A 511 -26.61 12.82 15.94
CA GLU A 511 -27.35 13.74 15.07
C GLU A 511 -27.13 13.51 13.58
N LEU A 512 -26.02 12.84 13.23
CA LEU A 512 -25.63 12.55 11.84
C LEU A 512 -26.43 11.40 11.23
N TYR A 513 -27.22 10.67 12.04
CA TYR A 513 -28.05 9.59 11.56
C TYR A 513 -29.24 10.12 10.72
N ASP A 514 -29.46 9.51 9.57
CA ASP A 514 -30.58 9.82 8.70
C ASP A 514 -31.04 8.52 7.99
N ASP A 515 -32.33 8.19 8.07
CA ASP A 515 -32.92 7.00 7.43
C ASP A 515 -32.81 7.02 5.89
N SER A 516 -32.67 8.20 5.29
CA SER A 516 -32.57 8.36 3.83
C SER A 516 -31.19 8.03 3.26
N GLN A 517 -30.16 7.97 4.11
CA GLN A 517 -28.79 7.70 3.67
C GLN A 517 -28.45 6.20 3.63
N SER A 518 -27.27 5.87 3.07
CA SER A 518 -26.88 4.46 2.90
C SER A 518 -26.72 3.72 4.23
N ASP A 519 -27.07 2.42 4.25
CA ASP A 519 -26.83 1.53 5.39
C ASP A 519 -25.35 1.57 5.85
N ALA A 520 -24.41 1.67 4.90
CA ALA A 520 -22.98 1.71 5.20
C ALA A 520 -22.62 2.95 6.04
N LEU A 521 -23.18 4.10 5.69
CA LEU A 521 -22.93 5.35 6.42
C LEU A 521 -23.58 5.32 7.81
N ASN A 522 -24.83 4.86 7.93
CA ASN A 522 -25.50 4.71 9.21
C ASN A 522 -24.78 3.71 10.14
N GLU A 523 -24.28 2.61 9.62
CA GLU A 523 -23.48 1.66 10.40
C GLU A 523 -22.11 2.25 10.80
N TYR A 524 -21.50 3.10 9.97
CA TYR A 524 -20.28 3.84 10.35
C TYR A 524 -20.54 4.85 11.49
N ILE A 525 -21.65 5.58 11.43
CA ILE A 525 -22.10 6.48 12.50
C ILE A 525 -22.30 5.69 13.80
N ALA A 526 -22.99 4.54 13.74
CA ALA A 526 -23.18 3.68 14.91
C ALA A 526 -21.84 3.16 15.47
N ARG A 527 -20.93 2.70 14.62
CA ARG A 527 -19.59 2.26 15.02
C ARG A 527 -18.85 3.35 15.79
N THR A 528 -18.83 4.55 15.23
CA THR A 528 -18.14 5.71 15.78
C THR A 528 -18.74 6.10 17.13
N GLY A 529 -20.06 6.28 17.20
CA GLY A 529 -20.75 6.68 18.44
C GLY A 529 -20.63 5.63 19.54
N ILE A 530 -20.73 4.34 19.22
CA ILE A 530 -20.54 3.25 20.20
C ILE A 530 -19.07 3.22 20.68
N GLY A 531 -18.09 3.38 19.79
CA GLY A 531 -16.67 3.44 20.14
C GLY A 531 -16.34 4.59 21.09
N LYS A 532 -16.84 5.79 20.77
CA LYS A 532 -16.76 6.98 21.64
C LYS A 532 -17.37 6.67 23.02
N ALA A 533 -18.59 6.14 23.06
CA ALA A 533 -19.31 5.83 24.28
C ALA A 533 -18.62 4.75 25.16
N ILE A 534 -17.98 3.74 24.55
CA ILE A 534 -17.16 2.78 25.28
C ILE A 534 -16.00 3.50 25.96
N THR A 535 -15.28 4.34 25.22
CA THR A 535 -14.16 5.12 25.75
C THR A 535 -14.56 6.03 26.89
N GLN A 536 -15.71 6.70 26.78
CA GLN A 536 -16.26 7.54 27.84
C GLN A 536 -16.74 6.73 29.06
N SER A 537 -17.47 5.62 28.82
CA SER A 537 -17.99 4.76 29.90
C SER A 537 -16.87 4.13 30.74
N VAL A 538 -15.78 3.66 30.11
CA VAL A 538 -14.60 3.11 30.79
C VAL A 538 -14.00 4.14 31.75
N ARG A 539 -14.17 5.43 31.50
CA ARG A 539 -13.65 6.54 32.30
C ARG A 539 -14.69 7.21 33.22
N GLY A 540 -15.87 6.64 33.34
CA GLY A 540 -16.90 7.10 34.26
C GLY A 540 -18.12 7.79 33.63
N GLY A 541 -18.13 8.04 32.31
CA GLY A 541 -19.23 8.67 31.56
C GLY A 541 -20.45 7.75 31.39
N THR A 542 -21.20 7.51 32.45
CA THR A 542 -22.33 6.57 32.43
C THR A 542 -23.55 7.10 31.68
N ALA A 543 -23.77 8.42 31.70
CA ALA A 543 -24.90 9.07 31.02
C ALA A 543 -24.73 9.00 29.51
N ASP A 544 -23.52 9.33 29.01
CA ASP A 544 -23.18 9.28 27.58
C ASP A 544 -23.34 7.89 27.00
N ALA A 545 -22.94 6.85 27.78
CA ALA A 545 -23.12 5.47 27.39
C ALA A 545 -24.60 5.07 27.26
N ARG A 546 -25.48 5.56 28.15
CA ARG A 546 -26.93 5.32 28.06
C ARG A 546 -27.54 5.99 26.83
N ALA A 547 -27.17 7.24 26.58
CA ALA A 547 -27.60 7.96 25.39
C ALA A 547 -27.19 7.26 24.09
N ALA A 548 -25.94 6.81 24.01
CA ALA A 548 -25.42 6.05 22.86
C ALA A 548 -26.14 4.71 22.68
N ILE A 549 -26.43 3.96 23.76
CA ILE A 549 -27.16 2.70 23.70
C ILE A 549 -28.59 2.92 23.12
N ALA A 550 -29.23 4.02 23.46
CA ALA A 550 -30.54 4.38 22.92
C ALA A 550 -30.43 4.78 21.44
N ALA A 551 -29.50 5.70 21.12
CA ALA A 551 -29.35 6.25 19.77
C ALA A 551 -28.93 5.20 18.73
N PHE A 552 -28.01 4.28 19.07
CA PHE A 552 -27.43 3.33 18.12
C PHE A 552 -28.03 1.91 18.22
N GLY A 553 -29.22 1.77 18.80
CA GLY A 553 -29.95 0.51 18.90
C GLY A 553 -30.28 -0.16 17.55
N TYR A 554 -30.32 0.62 16.49
CA TYR A 554 -30.62 0.17 15.12
C TYR A 554 -29.50 -0.66 14.47
N THR A 555 -28.23 -0.54 14.92
CA THR A 555 -27.09 -1.18 14.26
C THR A 555 -27.25 -2.67 14.12
N ARG A 556 -26.94 -3.19 12.92
CA ARG A 556 -26.91 -4.63 12.62
C ARG A 556 -25.48 -5.17 12.63
N ARG A 557 -24.53 -4.40 12.11
CA ARG A 557 -23.12 -4.80 11.97
C ARG A 557 -22.35 -4.72 13.29
N HIS A 558 -22.63 -3.72 14.13
CA HIS A 558 -21.87 -3.44 15.37
C HIS A 558 -22.56 -3.89 16.66
N ARG A 559 -23.49 -4.84 16.58
CA ARG A 559 -24.23 -5.41 17.73
C ARG A 559 -23.30 -5.95 18.82
N ARG A 560 -22.14 -6.50 18.47
CA ARG A 560 -21.17 -7.00 19.47
C ARG A 560 -20.57 -5.86 20.29
N GLN A 561 -20.19 -4.76 19.64
CA GLN A 561 -19.69 -3.55 20.32
C GLN A 561 -20.77 -2.91 21.19
N LEU A 562 -22.01 -2.83 20.69
CA LEU A 562 -23.14 -2.33 21.46
C LEU A 562 -23.42 -3.20 22.70
N ARG A 563 -23.31 -4.54 22.59
CA ARG A 563 -23.40 -5.44 23.76
C ARG A 563 -22.26 -5.22 24.74
N ARG A 564 -21.02 -5.04 24.24
CA ARG A 564 -19.86 -4.68 25.08
C ARG A 564 -20.14 -3.40 25.86
N LEU A 565 -20.63 -2.34 25.20
CA LEU A 565 -20.99 -1.08 25.86
C LEU A 565 -22.05 -1.28 26.94
N LYS A 566 -23.11 -2.05 26.66
CA LYS A 566 -24.16 -2.39 27.64
C LYS A 566 -23.55 -3.05 28.88
N VAL A 567 -22.73 -4.09 28.70
CA VAL A 567 -22.09 -4.84 29.78
C VAL A 567 -21.15 -3.91 30.58
N ILE A 568 -20.24 -3.19 29.93
CA ILE A 568 -19.30 -2.29 30.60
C ILE A 568 -20.08 -1.25 31.45
N ASN A 569 -21.16 -0.69 30.91
CA ASN A 569 -21.91 0.36 31.59
C ASN A 569 -22.69 -0.14 32.83
N THR A 570 -22.95 -1.44 32.98
CA THR A 570 -23.55 -2.03 34.19
C THR A 570 -22.54 -2.25 35.31
N LEU A 571 -21.25 -2.25 35.02
CA LEU A 571 -20.19 -2.49 36.01
C LEU A 571 -19.91 -1.22 36.85
N PRO A 572 -19.42 -1.37 38.08
CA PRO A 572 -18.87 -0.26 38.86
C PRO A 572 -17.73 0.45 38.09
N ALA A 573 -17.67 1.77 38.16
CA ALA A 573 -16.72 2.57 37.36
C ALA A 573 -15.26 2.14 37.55
N TRP A 574 -14.85 1.76 38.77
CA TRP A 574 -13.49 1.32 39.07
C TRP A 574 -13.10 -0.01 38.40
N LEU A 575 -14.07 -0.87 38.05
CA LEU A 575 -13.84 -2.18 37.45
C LEU A 575 -13.81 -2.12 35.91
N ARG A 576 -14.42 -1.11 35.30
CA ARG A 576 -14.57 -0.98 33.84
C ARG A 576 -13.23 -0.98 33.07
N PRO A 577 -12.16 -0.27 33.49
CA PRO A 577 -10.88 -0.28 32.79
C PRO A 577 -10.25 -1.67 32.74
N THR A 578 -10.33 -2.41 33.85
CA THR A 578 -9.75 -3.77 33.95
C THR A 578 -10.47 -4.77 33.04
N ILE A 579 -11.80 -4.74 33.05
CA ILE A 579 -12.61 -5.64 32.19
C ILE A 579 -12.45 -5.28 30.72
N ASP A 580 -12.41 -3.99 30.39
CA ASP A 580 -12.20 -3.53 29.02
C ASP A 580 -10.81 -3.89 28.49
N GLY A 581 -9.78 -3.76 29.32
CA GLY A 581 -8.41 -4.19 29.02
C GLY A 581 -8.31 -5.69 28.79
N ALA A 582 -8.94 -6.50 29.64
CA ALA A 582 -8.99 -7.96 29.49
C ALA A 582 -9.71 -8.36 28.19
N TYR A 583 -10.85 -7.73 27.89
CA TYR A 583 -11.57 -7.96 26.63
C TYR A 583 -10.72 -7.61 25.41
N SER A 584 -10.06 -6.46 25.43
CA SER A 584 -9.20 -5.99 24.33
C SER A 584 -8.00 -6.92 24.11
N THR A 585 -7.39 -7.42 25.20
CA THR A 585 -6.30 -8.40 25.14
C THR A 585 -6.78 -9.73 24.55
N LEU A 586 -7.94 -10.23 24.99
CA LEU A 586 -8.53 -11.46 24.47
C LEU A 586 -8.92 -11.31 22.97
N ALA A 587 -9.53 -10.20 22.60
CA ALA A 587 -9.87 -9.89 21.23
C ALA A 587 -8.62 -9.85 20.34
N TRP A 588 -7.53 -9.23 20.82
CA TRP A 588 -6.24 -9.21 20.12
C TRP A 588 -5.65 -10.61 19.95
N LEU A 589 -5.68 -11.45 20.99
CA LEU A 589 -5.20 -12.83 20.93
C LEU A 589 -5.98 -13.67 19.91
N ILE A 590 -7.31 -13.49 19.84
CA ILE A 590 -8.19 -14.25 18.94
C ILE A 590 -8.09 -13.75 17.50
N SER A 591 -8.12 -12.44 17.31
CA SER A 591 -8.15 -11.83 15.97
C SER A 591 -6.76 -11.68 15.34
N ARG A 592 -5.69 -11.65 16.15
CA ARG A 592 -4.32 -11.23 15.77
C ARG A 592 -4.28 -9.93 14.96
N ARG A 593 -5.34 -9.14 15.02
CA ARG A 593 -5.41 -7.81 14.43
C ARG A 593 -5.10 -6.81 15.52
N GLY A 594 -4.02 -6.04 15.35
CA GLY A 594 -3.75 -4.91 16.22
C GLY A 594 -4.95 -3.95 16.21
N LEU A 595 -5.47 -3.65 17.39
CA LEU A 595 -6.41 -2.56 17.61
C LEU A 595 -5.66 -1.24 17.61
#